data_1d1c4e9037578a81b90c29c1d5300069
#
_entry.id   1d1c4e9037578a81b90c29c1d5300069
#
_cell.length_a   1.000
_cell.length_b   1.000
_cell.length_c   1.000
_cell.angle_alpha   90.00
_cell.angle_beta   90.00
_cell.angle_gamma   90.00
#
_symmetry.space_group_name_H-M   'P 1'
#
loop_
_entity.id
_entity.type
_entity.pdbx_description
1 polymer ?
#
loop_
_entity_poly.entity_id
_entity_poly.type
_entity_poly.pdbx_seq_one_letter_code
_entity_poly.pdbx_strand_id
1 'polypeptide(L)'
;MALGLSVPVWAADQVTVASPDGHVQFLLALADGRLQYTVTFNSKTVIAASPLGIVVDGVNLAEGAQIGASEPYRKNETYPWYGAHSIAVDHCNGARVAVTHAKSGTAYTLEIRAYNDGAAFRHIVPGQGSRTPDEATVFRLPARSTVVPQWTPSGYESGYPWRNMANTVESLQPDEWTLPPLTFRLADNSAYGSITEGALFHYSGMALQADASGALHARLGHSVPAVFAFRSRYANDVERLSHAAAITGTITTPWRIVMIGADLNSLVNCDIVHNVAPPPDPKLFPQGIRTDWIKPGRAAWSYLDGNVSTVEGQKQFTRQAADLGFEYDVLENFWRGWGEAQLKDFVDYARGLGVKIVLWSSRATVQDPQALRNWFELCNRTGVAGVKIDFFDHEHKEIIDLYESMLNAGAEHKLLVDFHGAGKPAGQDRTYPNMIGNEGIRGMEFPPPYAQHEVTLPFTRLLAGLADYTPTHFGPARMGDTTWAHQVANAAILQAPLLVYAASPANILANPAVEMVKSIPSHWDETIVLPVSQVREVAAFARRTGDTWILAITNGPTARTVRIDLSEFLTKGPTPKSSYQALLVRDAGEAAAVKIENATVSASDSLTVDLRSGGGFVGRFKN
;
A
#
# COMPACT_ATOMS: atom_id res chain seq x y z
N MET A 1 35.84 -44.38 -19.82
CA MET A 1 34.45 -44.17 -20.29
C MET A 1 33.55 -44.33 -19.05
N ALA A 2 33.11 -43.22 -18.49
CA ALA A 2 32.12 -43.23 -17.41
C ALA A 2 30.74 -43.01 -18.08
N LEU A 3 29.93 -44.05 -18.04
CA LEU A 3 28.53 -43.98 -18.50
C LEU A 3 27.75 -43.18 -17.45
N GLY A 4 27.38 -41.95 -17.81
CA GLY A 4 26.43 -41.18 -17.03
C GLY A 4 25.04 -41.81 -17.14
N LEU A 5 24.58 -42.40 -16.03
CA LEU A 5 23.18 -42.82 -15.88
C LEU A 5 22.33 -41.56 -15.73
N SER A 6 21.66 -41.15 -16.82
CA SER A 6 20.56 -40.21 -16.76
C SER A 6 19.38 -40.92 -16.06
N VAL A 7 19.11 -40.56 -14.81
CA VAL A 7 17.87 -40.94 -14.13
C VAL A 7 16.73 -40.21 -14.86
N PRO A 8 15.69 -40.90 -15.36
CA PRO A 8 14.54 -40.23 -15.95
C PRO A 8 13.84 -39.43 -14.83
N VAL A 9 13.83 -38.10 -14.96
CA VAL A 9 13.02 -37.25 -14.13
C VAL A 9 11.57 -37.50 -14.58
N TRP A 10 10.81 -38.22 -13.77
CA TRP A 10 9.38 -38.40 -14.01
C TRP A 10 8.72 -37.03 -13.91
N ALA A 11 7.97 -36.62 -14.94
CA ALA A 11 7.13 -35.43 -14.87
C ALA A 11 6.13 -35.63 -13.72
N ALA A 12 6.14 -34.72 -12.76
CA ALA A 12 5.16 -34.74 -11.67
C ALA A 12 3.88 -34.09 -12.19
N ASP A 13 2.73 -34.72 -12.03
CA ASP A 13 1.44 -34.13 -12.41
C ASP A 13 1.04 -32.98 -11.48
N GLN A 14 1.71 -32.84 -10.34
CA GLN A 14 1.43 -31.81 -9.33
C GLN A 14 2.65 -31.49 -8.45
N VAL A 15 2.66 -30.26 -7.90
CA VAL A 15 3.63 -29.77 -6.90
C VAL A 15 2.87 -29.05 -5.79
N THR A 16 3.14 -29.44 -4.54
CA THR A 16 2.58 -28.76 -3.36
C THR A 16 3.66 -27.99 -2.63
N VAL A 17 3.39 -26.72 -2.30
CA VAL A 17 4.21 -25.89 -1.42
C VAL A 17 3.37 -25.52 -0.21
N ALA A 18 3.77 -25.98 0.98
CA ALA A 18 3.09 -25.67 2.23
C ALA A 18 3.86 -24.59 3.01
N SER A 19 3.15 -23.73 3.74
CA SER A 19 3.74 -22.76 4.67
C SER A 19 4.58 -23.42 5.76
N PRO A 20 5.45 -22.69 6.46
CA PRO A 20 6.24 -23.24 7.55
C PRO A 20 5.42 -23.90 8.67
N ASP A 21 4.23 -23.38 8.98
CA ASP A 21 3.28 -23.95 9.94
C ASP A 21 2.31 -24.99 9.34
N GLY A 22 2.33 -25.16 8.00
CA GLY A 22 1.50 -26.11 7.27
C GLY A 22 0.04 -25.67 7.04
N HIS A 23 -0.36 -24.50 7.51
CA HIS A 23 -1.75 -24.03 7.43
C HIS A 23 -2.12 -23.53 6.04
N VAL A 24 -1.21 -22.87 5.32
CA VAL A 24 -1.38 -22.44 3.93
C VAL A 24 -0.75 -23.48 3.00
N GLN A 25 -1.47 -23.92 1.99
CA GLN A 25 -0.95 -24.79 0.95
C GLN A 25 -1.26 -24.25 -0.44
N PHE A 26 -0.25 -24.19 -1.27
CA PHE A 26 -0.36 -23.91 -2.71
C PHE A 26 -0.15 -25.20 -3.47
N LEU A 27 -1.16 -25.65 -4.21
CA LEU A 27 -1.09 -26.81 -5.09
C LEU A 27 -1.03 -26.34 -6.55
N LEU A 28 0.04 -26.65 -7.26
CA LEU A 28 0.14 -26.55 -8.71
C LEU A 28 -0.18 -27.91 -9.30
N ALA A 29 -1.03 -27.97 -10.32
CA ALA A 29 -1.40 -29.22 -10.99
C ALA A 29 -1.64 -29.00 -12.50
N LEU A 30 -1.58 -30.10 -13.25
CA LEU A 30 -2.09 -30.17 -14.63
C LEU A 30 -3.51 -30.72 -14.61
N ALA A 31 -4.45 -30.00 -15.21
CA ALA A 31 -5.80 -30.45 -15.43
C ALA A 31 -6.24 -30.08 -16.84
N ASP A 32 -6.78 -31.03 -17.58
CA ASP A 32 -7.22 -30.87 -18.97
C ASP A 32 -6.14 -30.26 -19.89
N GLY A 33 -4.87 -30.63 -19.67
CA GLY A 33 -3.73 -30.15 -20.42
C GLY A 33 -3.34 -28.69 -20.13
N ARG A 34 -3.78 -28.11 -19.02
CA ARG A 34 -3.49 -26.73 -18.59
C ARG A 34 -2.96 -26.66 -17.17
N LEU A 35 -2.07 -25.71 -16.92
CA LEU A 35 -1.66 -25.40 -15.55
C LEU A 35 -2.80 -24.77 -14.77
N GLN A 36 -3.04 -25.31 -13.58
CA GLN A 36 -4.00 -24.82 -12.61
C GLN A 36 -3.36 -24.76 -11.22
N TYR A 37 -3.90 -23.93 -10.37
CA TYR A 37 -3.51 -23.85 -8.96
C TYR A 37 -4.71 -23.79 -8.04
N THR A 38 -4.49 -24.18 -6.80
CA THR A 38 -5.43 -24.08 -5.69
C THR A 38 -4.68 -23.56 -4.48
N VAL A 39 -5.31 -22.68 -3.69
CA VAL A 39 -4.78 -22.26 -2.39
C VAL A 39 -5.75 -22.63 -1.29
N THR A 40 -5.24 -23.27 -0.24
CA THR A 40 -6.03 -23.63 0.95
C THR A 40 -5.46 -23.00 2.21
N PHE A 41 -6.31 -22.76 3.20
CA PHE A 41 -5.96 -22.31 4.54
C PHE A 41 -6.70 -23.16 5.57
N ASN A 42 -5.98 -23.81 6.50
CA ASN A 42 -6.57 -24.74 7.45
C ASN A 42 -7.44 -25.82 6.76
N SER A 43 -6.98 -26.36 5.64
CA SER A 43 -7.69 -27.33 4.78
C SER A 43 -8.96 -26.79 4.10
N LYS A 44 -9.28 -25.51 4.22
CA LYS A 44 -10.39 -24.86 3.49
C LYS A 44 -9.89 -24.19 2.22
N THR A 45 -10.64 -24.31 1.15
CA THR A 45 -10.31 -23.66 -0.13
C THR A 45 -10.47 -22.15 0.00
N VAL A 46 -9.41 -21.42 -0.35
CA VAL A 46 -9.36 -19.95 -0.43
C VAL A 46 -9.36 -19.48 -1.88
N ILE A 47 -8.56 -20.13 -2.73
CA ILE A 47 -8.64 -20.02 -4.18
C ILE A 47 -8.99 -21.41 -4.72
N ALA A 48 -10.13 -21.54 -5.38
CA ALA A 48 -10.54 -22.76 -6.04
C ALA A 48 -9.68 -23.03 -7.29
N ALA A 49 -9.72 -24.24 -7.83
CA ALA A 49 -8.92 -24.60 -9.01
C ALA A 49 -9.04 -23.55 -10.11
N SER A 50 -7.95 -22.87 -10.39
CA SER A 50 -7.88 -21.67 -11.23
C SER A 50 -6.76 -21.80 -12.27
N PRO A 51 -6.95 -21.36 -13.52
CA PRO A 51 -5.87 -21.24 -14.49
C PRO A 51 -4.72 -20.39 -13.97
N LEU A 52 -3.50 -20.85 -14.19
CA LEU A 52 -2.27 -20.14 -13.87
C LEU A 52 -1.42 -20.06 -15.13
N GLY A 53 -1.15 -18.84 -15.64
CA GLY A 53 -0.40 -18.75 -16.87
C GLY A 53 0.05 -17.36 -17.24
N ILE A 54 0.97 -17.35 -18.20
CA ILE A 54 1.49 -16.17 -18.89
C ILE A 54 1.31 -16.35 -20.39
N VAL A 55 0.97 -15.30 -21.09
CA VAL A 55 1.00 -15.22 -22.54
C VAL A 55 2.29 -14.52 -22.97
N VAL A 56 2.99 -15.05 -23.96
CA VAL A 56 4.18 -14.42 -24.55
C VAL A 56 4.02 -14.42 -26.06
N ASP A 57 4.08 -13.25 -26.68
CA ASP A 57 3.87 -13.04 -28.13
C ASP A 57 2.58 -13.72 -28.64
N GLY A 58 1.50 -13.62 -27.86
CA GLY A 58 0.19 -14.20 -28.17
C GLY A 58 0.07 -15.71 -27.90
N VAL A 59 1.11 -16.38 -27.38
CA VAL A 59 1.09 -17.80 -27.04
C VAL A 59 0.87 -17.98 -25.54
N ASN A 60 -0.23 -18.62 -25.15
CA ASN A 60 -0.49 -18.98 -23.75
C ASN A 60 0.38 -20.18 -23.35
N LEU A 61 1.41 -19.94 -22.54
CA LEU A 61 2.39 -20.96 -22.14
C LEU A 61 1.84 -21.97 -21.11
N ALA A 62 0.66 -21.73 -20.55
CA ALA A 62 0.00 -22.66 -19.63
C ALA A 62 -0.76 -23.79 -20.34
N GLU A 63 -1.11 -23.61 -21.63
CA GLU A 63 -1.83 -24.61 -22.43
C GLU A 63 -0.85 -25.62 -23.03
N GLY A 64 -1.03 -26.90 -22.73
CA GLY A 64 -0.06 -27.95 -23.13
C GLY A 64 1.26 -27.88 -22.36
N ALA A 65 1.25 -27.29 -21.18
CA ALA A 65 2.42 -27.25 -20.29
C ALA A 65 2.74 -28.63 -19.72
N GLN A 66 4.00 -28.83 -19.37
CA GLN A 66 4.51 -30.01 -18.68
C GLN A 66 5.26 -29.54 -17.43
N ILE A 67 4.91 -30.09 -16.27
CA ILE A 67 5.60 -29.84 -15.00
C ILE A 67 6.86 -30.71 -14.95
N GLY A 68 8.01 -30.09 -14.79
CA GLY A 68 9.31 -30.75 -14.65
C GLY A 68 9.80 -30.81 -13.19
N ALA A 69 11.11 -30.70 -13.00
CA ALA A 69 11.73 -30.72 -11.69
C ALA A 69 11.28 -29.56 -10.81
N SER A 70 11.15 -29.81 -9.51
CA SER A 70 10.86 -28.81 -8.49
C SER A 70 12.04 -28.72 -7.52
N GLU A 71 12.57 -27.52 -7.35
CA GLU A 71 13.67 -27.21 -6.43
C GLU A 71 13.12 -26.46 -5.21
N PRO A 72 12.95 -27.12 -4.05
CA PRO A 72 12.45 -26.45 -2.85
C PRO A 72 13.52 -25.56 -2.23
N TYR A 73 13.08 -24.48 -1.58
CA TYR A 73 13.93 -23.60 -0.77
C TYR A 73 13.15 -23.02 0.43
N ARG A 74 13.86 -22.37 1.33
CA ARG A 74 13.27 -21.70 2.51
C ARG A 74 13.86 -20.30 2.66
N LYS A 75 13.06 -19.40 3.22
CA LYS A 75 13.50 -18.10 3.73
C LYS A 75 13.09 -17.99 5.19
N ASN A 76 13.94 -17.37 5.98
CA ASN A 76 13.66 -17.05 7.38
C ASN A 76 14.54 -15.85 7.76
N GLU A 77 14.05 -14.67 7.44
CA GLU A 77 14.76 -13.40 7.60
C GLU A 77 13.85 -12.39 8.29
N THR A 78 14.45 -11.44 9.00
CA THR A 78 13.75 -10.25 9.51
C THR A 78 14.50 -9.02 9.05
N TYR A 79 13.78 -7.94 8.84
CA TYR A 79 14.38 -6.66 8.46
C TYR A 79 13.60 -5.48 9.05
N PRO A 80 14.29 -4.34 9.31
CA PRO A 80 13.61 -3.13 9.77
C PRO A 80 12.61 -2.61 8.74
N TRP A 81 11.49 -2.07 9.23
CA TRP A 81 10.40 -1.62 8.39
C TRP A 81 9.73 -0.33 8.93
N TYR A 82 9.11 0.48 8.07
CA TYR A 82 8.24 1.60 8.43
C TYR A 82 6.81 1.35 7.93
N GLY A 83 6.19 0.29 8.42
CA GLY A 83 4.85 -0.13 8.03
C GLY A 83 3.89 -0.21 9.23
N ALA A 84 3.06 -1.23 9.24
CA ALA A 84 2.18 -1.54 10.37
C ALA A 84 2.98 -1.85 11.65
N HIS A 85 4.23 -2.27 11.49
CA HIS A 85 5.18 -2.58 12.58
C HIS A 85 6.61 -2.22 12.13
N SER A 86 7.55 -2.21 13.07
CA SER A 86 8.93 -1.76 12.81
C SER A 86 9.89 -2.88 12.36
N ILE A 87 9.46 -4.14 12.39
CA ILE A 87 10.23 -5.31 11.95
C ILE A 87 9.35 -6.20 11.08
N ALA A 88 9.68 -6.35 9.82
CA ALA A 88 9.04 -7.29 8.91
C ALA A 88 9.66 -8.69 9.04
N VAL A 89 8.85 -9.74 8.79
CA VAL A 89 9.24 -11.14 8.88
C VAL A 89 9.07 -11.83 7.52
N ASP A 90 10.17 -12.22 6.87
CA ASP A 90 10.18 -12.99 5.63
C ASP A 90 10.41 -14.47 5.94
N HIS A 91 9.35 -15.17 6.30
CA HIS A 91 9.40 -16.59 6.66
C HIS A 91 8.47 -17.41 5.76
N CYS A 92 9.05 -18.14 4.81
CA CYS A 92 8.30 -18.97 3.86
C CYS A 92 9.04 -20.24 3.45
N ASN A 93 8.29 -21.22 2.99
CA ASN A 93 8.78 -22.28 2.12
C ASN A 93 8.51 -21.87 0.67
N GLY A 94 9.43 -22.18 -0.24
CA GLY A 94 9.29 -21.90 -1.66
C GLY A 94 9.69 -23.08 -2.53
N ALA A 95 9.32 -23.00 -3.80
CA ALA A 95 9.77 -23.92 -4.85
C ALA A 95 9.98 -23.20 -6.16
N ARG A 96 11.03 -23.56 -6.90
CA ARG A 96 11.23 -23.22 -8.30
C ARG A 96 10.85 -24.44 -9.13
N VAL A 97 9.77 -24.34 -9.87
CA VAL A 97 9.22 -25.43 -10.67
C VAL A 97 9.56 -25.18 -12.15
N ALA A 98 10.31 -26.09 -12.74
CA ALA A 98 10.57 -26.06 -14.18
C ALA A 98 9.28 -26.41 -14.92
N VAL A 99 8.93 -25.61 -15.93
CA VAL A 99 7.76 -25.84 -16.78
C VAL A 99 8.20 -25.73 -18.24
N THR A 100 7.65 -26.59 -19.09
CA THR A 100 7.88 -26.53 -20.55
C THR A 100 6.55 -26.48 -21.28
N HIS A 101 6.36 -25.50 -22.16
CA HIS A 101 5.23 -25.47 -23.08
C HIS A 101 5.55 -26.39 -24.27
N ALA A 102 4.85 -27.54 -24.35
CA ALA A 102 5.20 -28.62 -25.27
C ALA A 102 5.21 -28.18 -26.76
N LYS A 103 4.24 -27.34 -27.17
CA LYS A 103 4.09 -26.94 -28.58
C LYS A 103 5.20 -26.00 -29.07
N SER A 104 5.63 -25.02 -28.27
CA SER A 104 6.69 -24.09 -28.66
C SER A 104 8.08 -24.52 -28.17
N GLY A 105 8.18 -25.50 -27.29
CA GLY A 105 9.43 -25.87 -26.60
C GLY A 105 9.92 -24.82 -25.59
N THR A 106 9.12 -23.80 -25.30
CA THR A 106 9.50 -22.74 -24.37
C THR A 106 9.59 -23.28 -22.96
N ALA A 107 10.80 -23.26 -22.39
CA ALA A 107 11.04 -23.60 -20.98
C ALA A 107 11.01 -22.33 -20.13
N TYR A 108 10.37 -22.41 -18.96
CA TYR A 108 10.30 -21.32 -18.00
C TYR A 108 10.24 -21.84 -16.57
N THR A 109 10.42 -20.97 -15.60
CA THR A 109 10.31 -21.29 -14.19
C THR A 109 9.05 -20.64 -13.60
N LEU A 110 8.26 -21.43 -12.90
CA LEU A 110 7.25 -20.92 -11.98
C LEU A 110 7.85 -20.93 -10.56
N GLU A 111 8.03 -19.75 -9.97
CA GLU A 111 8.50 -19.63 -8.60
C GLU A 111 7.29 -19.41 -7.67
N ILE A 112 7.19 -20.25 -6.62
CA ILE A 112 6.08 -20.27 -5.67
C ILE A 112 6.63 -20.07 -4.27
N ARG A 113 5.94 -19.29 -3.43
CA ARG A 113 6.19 -19.14 -1.99
C ARG A 113 4.90 -19.32 -1.20
N ALA A 114 4.95 -20.08 -0.12
CA ALA A 114 3.89 -20.23 0.85
C ALA A 114 4.36 -19.67 2.20
N TYR A 115 3.68 -18.64 2.66
CA TYR A 115 3.84 -17.96 3.95
C TYR A 115 2.75 -18.43 4.91
N ASN A 116 2.90 -18.21 6.21
CA ASN A 116 1.85 -18.53 7.19
C ASN A 116 0.59 -17.67 7.02
N ASP A 117 0.72 -16.53 6.34
CA ASP A 117 -0.29 -15.53 6.07
C ASP A 117 -0.61 -15.34 4.57
N GLY A 118 -0.25 -16.31 3.72
CA GLY A 118 -0.63 -16.30 2.31
C GLY A 118 0.30 -17.04 1.38
N ALA A 119 0.08 -16.85 0.08
CA ALA A 119 0.88 -17.45 -0.98
C ALA A 119 1.21 -16.43 -2.08
N ALA A 120 2.35 -16.61 -2.72
CA ALA A 120 2.78 -15.80 -3.85
C ALA A 120 3.41 -16.68 -4.95
N PHE A 121 3.25 -16.26 -6.21
CA PHE A 121 3.88 -16.92 -7.35
C PHE A 121 4.24 -15.92 -8.45
N ARG A 122 5.23 -16.27 -9.28
CA ARG A 122 5.64 -15.52 -10.47
C ARG A 122 6.19 -16.40 -11.55
N HIS A 123 6.18 -15.89 -12.78
CA HIS A 123 6.80 -16.53 -13.95
C HIS A 123 8.17 -15.90 -14.25
N ILE A 124 9.13 -16.74 -14.63
CA ILE A 124 10.45 -16.33 -15.13
C ILE A 124 10.65 -17.05 -16.46
N VAL A 125 10.53 -16.30 -17.57
CA VAL A 125 10.61 -16.83 -18.94
C VAL A 125 11.92 -16.37 -19.58
N PRO A 126 12.98 -17.20 -19.56
CA PRO A 126 14.25 -16.86 -20.21
C PRO A 126 14.06 -16.60 -21.71
N GLY A 127 14.91 -15.77 -22.29
CA GLY A 127 14.91 -15.53 -23.72
C GLY A 127 15.78 -14.35 -24.12
N GLN A 128 15.90 -14.17 -25.44
CA GLN A 128 16.63 -13.09 -26.07
C GLN A 128 15.68 -12.25 -26.92
N GLY A 129 16.08 -11.02 -27.19
CA GLY A 129 15.27 -10.11 -27.99
C GLY A 129 14.06 -9.53 -27.24
N SER A 130 13.23 -8.80 -27.97
CA SER A 130 12.04 -8.12 -27.45
C SER A 130 10.84 -9.03 -27.60
N ARG A 131 10.08 -9.24 -26.52
CA ARG A 131 8.89 -10.09 -26.47
C ARG A 131 7.79 -9.38 -25.66
N THR A 132 6.55 -9.65 -26.01
CA THR A 132 5.39 -9.00 -25.40
C THR A 132 4.67 -9.97 -24.46
N PRO A 133 4.77 -9.77 -23.12
CA PRO A 133 4.00 -10.55 -22.17
C PRO A 133 2.59 -10.02 -22.00
N ASP A 134 1.65 -10.94 -21.66
CA ASP A 134 0.32 -10.66 -21.17
C ASP A 134 -0.07 -11.71 -20.12
N GLU A 135 -1.21 -11.55 -19.45
CA GLU A 135 -1.66 -12.42 -18.35
C GLU A 135 -2.70 -13.44 -18.79
N ALA A 136 -2.58 -14.64 -18.22
CA ALA A 136 -3.60 -15.69 -18.34
C ALA A 136 -3.99 -16.27 -16.95
N THR A 137 -3.55 -15.62 -15.89
CA THR A 137 -3.84 -16.01 -14.50
C THR A 137 -5.27 -15.61 -14.12
N VAL A 138 -5.97 -16.53 -13.44
CA VAL A 138 -7.33 -16.33 -12.94
C VAL A 138 -7.38 -16.63 -11.45
N PHE A 139 -8.25 -15.92 -10.72
CA PHE A 139 -8.52 -16.17 -9.31
C PHE A 139 -10.00 -16.51 -9.15
N ARG A 140 -10.30 -17.76 -8.77
CA ARG A 140 -11.64 -18.22 -8.47
C ARG A 140 -11.85 -18.29 -6.98
N LEU A 141 -12.64 -17.37 -6.44
CA LEU A 141 -13.05 -17.42 -5.04
C LEU A 141 -14.14 -18.48 -4.83
N PRO A 142 -14.21 -19.12 -3.66
CA PRO A 142 -15.33 -19.99 -3.31
C PRO A 142 -16.67 -19.26 -3.37
N ALA A 143 -17.72 -19.98 -3.73
CA ALA A 143 -19.07 -19.45 -3.85
C ALA A 143 -19.51 -18.68 -2.59
N ARG A 144 -20.26 -17.62 -2.79
CA ARG A 144 -20.77 -16.71 -1.74
C ARG A 144 -19.71 -16.00 -0.91
N SER A 145 -18.45 -16.01 -1.35
CA SER A 145 -17.42 -15.15 -0.74
C SER A 145 -17.82 -13.69 -0.90
N THR A 146 -17.72 -12.92 0.18
CA THR A 146 -17.93 -11.47 0.12
C THR A 146 -16.67 -10.82 -0.44
N VAL A 147 -16.80 -9.92 -1.41
CA VAL A 147 -15.70 -9.15 -2.00
C VAL A 147 -15.92 -7.65 -1.77
N VAL A 148 -14.82 -6.91 -1.66
CA VAL A 148 -14.81 -5.44 -1.55
C VAL A 148 -14.03 -4.89 -2.75
N PRO A 149 -14.68 -4.75 -3.92
CA PRO A 149 -14.01 -4.27 -5.11
C PRO A 149 -13.62 -2.81 -4.98
N GLN A 150 -12.46 -2.49 -5.50
CA GLN A 150 -11.96 -1.12 -5.67
C GLN A 150 -12.13 -0.74 -7.13
N TRP A 151 -13.29 -0.18 -7.46
CA TRP A 151 -13.65 0.12 -8.84
C TRP A 151 -13.27 1.55 -9.23
N THR A 152 -12.76 1.71 -10.45
CA THR A 152 -12.42 3.01 -11.00
C THR A 152 -13.05 3.25 -12.37
N PRO A 153 -13.92 4.28 -12.49
CA PRO A 153 -14.38 4.72 -13.80
C PRO A 153 -13.46 5.71 -14.48
N SER A 154 -12.43 6.23 -13.80
CA SER A 154 -11.69 7.41 -14.27
C SER A 154 -10.18 7.28 -14.32
N GLY A 155 -9.59 6.11 -14.04
CA GLY A 155 -8.16 5.86 -14.09
C GLY A 155 -7.55 5.38 -12.78
N TYR A 156 -6.29 4.99 -12.80
CA TYR A 156 -5.58 4.45 -11.64
C TYR A 156 -5.42 5.46 -10.51
N GLU A 157 -5.23 6.73 -10.80
CA GLU A 157 -5.04 7.81 -9.84
C GLU A 157 -6.24 8.04 -8.95
N SER A 158 -7.43 8.09 -9.53
CA SER A 158 -8.69 8.32 -8.83
C SER A 158 -9.45 7.03 -8.52
N GLY A 159 -8.82 5.88 -8.76
CA GLY A 159 -9.45 4.60 -8.84
C GLY A 159 -9.82 3.93 -7.55
N TYR A 160 -9.37 4.46 -6.43
CA TYR A 160 -9.60 3.86 -5.13
C TYR A 160 -10.70 4.59 -4.37
N PRO A 161 -11.75 4.02 -4.05
CA PRO A 161 -12.95 3.55 -4.75
C PRO A 161 -14.18 4.43 -4.46
N TRP A 162 -15.06 4.56 -5.43
CA TRP A 162 -16.38 5.16 -5.24
C TRP A 162 -17.46 4.16 -4.81
N ARG A 163 -17.25 2.87 -4.99
CA ARG A 163 -18.23 1.85 -4.67
C ARG A 163 -17.64 0.77 -3.77
N ASN A 164 -17.54 1.09 -2.50
CA ASN A 164 -17.31 0.12 -1.44
C ASN A 164 -18.57 -0.70 -1.19
N MET A 165 -19.11 -1.37 -2.19
CA MET A 165 -20.21 -2.29 -1.97
C MET A 165 -19.61 -3.65 -1.65
N ALA A 166 -19.85 -4.16 -0.44
CA ALA A 166 -19.61 -5.56 -0.16
C ALA A 166 -20.63 -6.36 -0.96
N ASN A 167 -20.14 -7.05 -1.96
CA ASN A 167 -20.94 -7.90 -2.82
C ASN A 167 -20.49 -9.34 -2.62
N THR A 168 -21.35 -10.31 -2.94
CA THR A 168 -20.85 -11.67 -3.14
C THR A 168 -20.13 -11.75 -4.47
N VAL A 169 -19.21 -12.70 -4.60
CA VAL A 169 -18.43 -12.87 -5.83
C VAL A 169 -19.33 -13.06 -7.07
N GLU A 170 -20.51 -13.71 -6.89
CA GLU A 170 -21.47 -13.93 -7.96
C GLU A 170 -22.26 -12.67 -8.37
N SER A 171 -22.20 -11.62 -7.57
CA SER A 171 -22.86 -10.34 -7.88
C SER A 171 -21.98 -9.39 -8.66
N LEU A 172 -20.70 -9.72 -8.86
CA LEU A 172 -19.83 -8.98 -9.77
C LEU A 172 -20.40 -9.06 -11.18
N GLN A 173 -20.48 -7.91 -11.84
CA GLN A 173 -20.97 -7.89 -13.21
C GLN A 173 -19.91 -8.41 -14.16
N PRO A 174 -20.28 -9.11 -15.23
CA PRO A 174 -19.33 -9.42 -16.31
C PRO A 174 -18.66 -8.15 -16.78
N ASP A 175 -17.35 -8.24 -17.02
CA ASP A 175 -16.50 -7.12 -17.42
C ASP A 175 -16.34 -6.00 -16.35
N GLU A 176 -16.76 -6.24 -15.10
CA GLU A 176 -16.44 -5.33 -14.00
C GLU A 176 -14.94 -5.39 -13.66
N TRP A 177 -14.34 -4.21 -13.57
CA TRP A 177 -12.92 -4.07 -13.26
C TRP A 177 -12.73 -3.65 -11.81
N THR A 178 -11.71 -4.20 -11.17
CA THR A 178 -11.28 -3.79 -9.83
C THR A 178 -9.77 -3.69 -9.76
N LEU A 179 -9.27 -2.71 -9.00
CA LEU A 179 -7.84 -2.58 -8.73
C LEU A 179 -7.46 -3.39 -7.49
N PRO A 180 -6.30 -4.06 -7.50
CA PRO A 180 -5.73 -4.65 -6.29
C PRO A 180 -5.31 -3.58 -5.27
N PRO A 181 -5.30 -3.90 -3.96
CA PRO A 181 -5.72 -5.14 -3.34
C PRO A 181 -7.24 -5.36 -3.37
N LEU A 182 -7.67 -6.54 -3.81
CA LEU A 182 -9.08 -6.94 -3.71
C LEU A 182 -9.28 -7.77 -2.46
N THR A 183 -9.91 -7.20 -1.46
CA THR A 183 -10.19 -7.89 -0.19
C THR A 183 -11.46 -8.70 -0.27
N PHE A 184 -11.41 -9.91 0.30
CA PHE A 184 -12.55 -10.82 0.36
C PHE A 184 -12.64 -11.53 1.72
N ARG A 185 -13.82 -12.10 2.00
CA ARG A 185 -14.08 -12.96 3.16
C ARG A 185 -14.83 -14.19 2.71
N LEU A 186 -14.43 -15.36 3.16
CA LEU A 186 -15.13 -16.61 2.87
C LEU A 186 -16.55 -16.61 3.47
N ALA A 187 -17.48 -17.31 2.82
CA ALA A 187 -18.90 -17.31 3.20
C ALA A 187 -19.14 -17.84 4.62
N ASP A 188 -18.31 -18.75 5.12
CA ASP A 188 -18.39 -19.31 6.47
C ASP A 188 -17.61 -18.48 7.52
N ASN A 189 -17.10 -17.31 7.14
CA ASN A 189 -16.29 -16.41 7.96
C ASN A 189 -14.99 -17.04 8.50
N SER A 190 -14.52 -18.15 7.94
CA SER A 190 -13.33 -18.85 8.42
C SER A 190 -12.00 -18.20 8.02
N ALA A 191 -12.01 -17.32 7.02
CA ALA A 191 -10.84 -16.58 6.60
C ALA A 191 -11.22 -15.27 5.89
N TYR A 192 -10.34 -14.30 6.03
CA TYR A 192 -10.21 -13.14 5.17
C TYR A 192 -9.05 -13.36 4.20
N GLY A 193 -9.10 -12.73 3.04
CA GLY A 193 -7.99 -12.70 2.11
C GLY A 193 -7.94 -11.43 1.31
N SER A 194 -6.82 -11.24 0.60
CA SER A 194 -6.67 -10.14 -0.35
C SER A 194 -5.81 -10.56 -1.54
N ILE A 195 -6.26 -10.26 -2.75
CA ILE A 195 -5.51 -10.51 -3.98
C ILE A 195 -4.78 -9.24 -4.36
N THR A 196 -3.46 -9.31 -4.51
CA THR A 196 -2.62 -8.18 -4.91
C THR A 196 -1.38 -8.64 -5.67
N GLU A 197 -0.44 -7.75 -5.88
CA GLU A 197 0.86 -8.04 -6.49
C GLU A 197 2.01 -7.41 -5.69
N GLY A 198 3.23 -7.89 -5.92
CA GLY A 198 4.43 -7.36 -5.29
C GLY A 198 5.64 -7.45 -6.19
N ALA A 199 6.70 -6.68 -5.88
CA ALA A 199 7.90 -6.54 -6.70
C ALA A 199 7.56 -6.12 -8.14
N LEU A 200 6.74 -5.07 -8.28
CA LEU A 200 6.40 -4.51 -9.59
C LEU A 200 7.56 -3.66 -10.11
N PHE A 201 8.42 -4.29 -10.90
CA PHE A 201 9.57 -3.69 -11.59
C PHE A 201 9.61 -4.17 -13.03
N HIS A 202 9.91 -3.29 -13.98
CA HIS A 202 10.06 -3.59 -15.41
C HIS A 202 8.88 -4.33 -16.06
N TYR A 203 7.68 -4.17 -15.48
CA TYR A 203 6.46 -4.84 -15.90
C TYR A 203 5.27 -3.90 -15.72
N SER A 204 4.14 -4.19 -16.37
CA SER A 204 2.89 -3.44 -16.16
C SER A 204 2.15 -3.92 -14.92
N GLY A 205 1.52 -3.00 -14.19
CA GLY A 205 0.70 -3.33 -13.03
C GLY A 205 -0.55 -4.12 -13.40
N MET A 206 -1.06 -4.89 -12.44
CA MET A 206 -2.22 -5.77 -12.59
C MET A 206 -3.52 -5.06 -12.19
N ALA A 207 -4.54 -5.20 -13.02
CA ALA A 207 -5.95 -5.05 -12.65
C ALA A 207 -6.65 -6.41 -12.67
N LEU A 208 -7.85 -6.51 -12.13
CA LEU A 208 -8.68 -7.71 -12.14
C LEU A 208 -9.99 -7.41 -12.89
N GLN A 209 -10.40 -8.32 -13.76
CA GLN A 209 -11.65 -8.24 -14.52
C GLN A 209 -12.51 -9.46 -14.19
N ALA A 210 -13.75 -9.25 -13.76
CA ALA A 210 -14.69 -10.32 -13.51
C ALA A 210 -15.23 -10.90 -14.83
N ASP A 211 -15.46 -12.22 -14.88
CA ASP A 211 -16.25 -12.85 -15.92
C ASP A 211 -17.68 -13.19 -15.44
N ALA A 212 -18.51 -13.75 -16.31
CA ALA A 212 -19.89 -14.11 -16.01
C ALA A 212 -20.04 -15.17 -14.89
N SER A 213 -18.96 -15.86 -14.51
CA SER A 213 -18.94 -16.81 -13.38
C SER A 213 -18.46 -16.17 -12.07
N GLY A 214 -18.07 -14.91 -12.08
CA GLY A 214 -17.43 -14.21 -10.99
C GLY A 214 -15.93 -14.54 -10.83
N ALA A 215 -15.33 -15.28 -11.76
CA ALA A 215 -13.89 -15.49 -11.76
C ALA A 215 -13.16 -14.21 -12.17
N LEU A 216 -12.06 -13.92 -11.48
CA LEU A 216 -11.30 -12.70 -11.62
C LEU A 216 -10.06 -12.95 -12.48
N HIS A 217 -10.04 -12.38 -13.66
CA HIS A 217 -8.93 -12.48 -14.61
C HIS A 217 -7.93 -11.36 -14.35
N ALA A 218 -6.66 -11.72 -14.19
CA ALA A 218 -5.59 -10.73 -14.19
C ALA A 218 -5.49 -10.08 -15.58
N ARG A 219 -5.38 -8.75 -15.61
CA ARG A 219 -5.28 -7.93 -16.81
C ARG A 219 -4.19 -6.89 -16.64
N LEU A 220 -3.53 -6.53 -17.71
CA LEU A 220 -2.55 -5.45 -17.75
C LEU A 220 -3.19 -4.16 -18.31
N GLY A 221 -2.56 -3.02 -18.12
CA GLY A 221 -3.11 -1.71 -18.46
C GLY A 221 -3.61 -1.56 -19.90
N HIS A 222 -2.95 -2.20 -20.87
CA HIS A 222 -3.36 -2.17 -22.30
C HIS A 222 -4.67 -2.93 -22.59
N SER A 223 -5.11 -3.81 -21.70
CA SER A 223 -6.37 -4.55 -21.82
C SER A 223 -7.58 -3.78 -21.29
N VAL A 224 -7.35 -2.64 -20.63
CA VAL A 224 -8.43 -1.81 -20.09
C VAL A 224 -9.24 -1.20 -21.23
N PRO A 225 -10.58 -1.33 -21.24
CA PRO A 225 -11.40 -0.80 -22.32
C PRO A 225 -11.22 0.71 -22.50
N ALA A 226 -11.20 1.17 -23.76
CA ALA A 226 -11.06 2.60 -24.10
C ALA A 226 -12.21 3.47 -23.53
N VAL A 227 -13.36 2.88 -23.20
CA VAL A 227 -14.49 3.54 -22.51
C VAL A 227 -14.19 3.90 -21.07
N PHE A 228 -13.25 3.23 -20.40
CA PHE A 228 -12.62 3.75 -19.22
C PHE A 228 -11.75 4.91 -19.69
N ALA A 229 -12.34 6.09 -19.73
CA ALA A 229 -11.60 7.28 -20.04
C ALA A 229 -10.50 7.46 -18.99
N PHE A 230 -9.38 6.74 -19.19
CA PHE A 230 -8.13 7.25 -18.69
C PHE A 230 -8.03 8.64 -19.29
N ARG A 231 -8.39 9.62 -18.51
CA ARG A 231 -8.05 10.99 -18.86
C ARG A 231 -6.54 11.09 -18.69
N SER A 232 -5.83 10.41 -19.59
CA SER A 232 -4.40 10.61 -19.70
C SER A 232 -4.19 12.10 -19.93
N ARG A 233 -3.54 12.74 -18.99
CA ARG A 233 -3.17 14.16 -19.08
C ARG A 233 -2.18 14.38 -20.23
N TYR A 234 -1.59 13.31 -20.71
CA TYR A 234 -0.51 13.34 -21.68
C TYR A 234 -0.82 12.46 -22.89
N ALA A 235 -0.72 13.02 -24.09
CA ALA A 235 -1.03 12.31 -25.33
C ALA A 235 -0.22 11.00 -25.50
N ASN A 236 1.04 10.98 -25.07
CA ASN A 236 1.91 9.80 -25.15
C ASN A 236 1.42 8.63 -24.28
N ASP A 237 0.65 8.91 -23.21
CA ASP A 237 0.12 7.86 -22.35
C ASP A 237 -1.05 7.13 -23.00
N VAL A 238 -1.84 7.82 -23.83
CA VAL A 238 -2.89 7.19 -24.64
C VAL A 238 -2.27 6.17 -25.62
N GLU A 239 -1.16 6.54 -26.25
CA GLU A 239 -0.43 5.64 -27.14
C GLU A 239 0.13 4.44 -26.37
N ARG A 240 0.79 4.66 -25.22
CA ARG A 240 1.31 3.58 -24.34
C ARG A 240 0.23 2.58 -23.97
N LEU A 241 -0.95 3.05 -23.59
CA LEU A 241 -2.06 2.18 -23.16
C LEU A 241 -2.74 1.44 -24.33
N SER A 242 -2.45 1.79 -25.58
CA SER A 242 -3.05 1.12 -26.75
C SER A 242 -2.43 -0.23 -27.09
N HIS A 243 -1.30 -0.60 -26.49
CA HIS A 243 -0.58 -1.84 -26.76
C HIS A 243 0.14 -2.38 -25.52
N ALA A 244 0.40 -3.69 -25.52
CA ALA A 244 1.18 -4.33 -24.48
C ALA A 244 2.65 -3.91 -24.54
N ALA A 245 3.28 -3.68 -23.41
CA ALA A 245 4.68 -3.31 -23.32
C ALA A 245 5.60 -4.48 -23.62
N ALA A 246 6.57 -4.28 -24.52
CA ALA A 246 7.59 -5.27 -24.80
C ALA A 246 8.69 -5.29 -23.75
N ILE A 247 9.25 -6.48 -23.50
CA ILE A 247 10.37 -6.72 -22.58
C ILE A 247 11.52 -7.36 -23.35
N THR A 248 12.70 -6.80 -23.24
CA THR A 248 13.91 -7.36 -23.87
C THR A 248 14.62 -8.31 -22.91
N GLY A 249 14.94 -9.51 -23.38
CA GLY A 249 15.62 -10.52 -22.57
C GLY A 249 14.67 -11.39 -21.74
N THR A 250 15.06 -11.73 -20.53
CA THR A 250 14.24 -12.55 -19.62
C THR A 250 13.01 -11.77 -19.12
N ILE A 251 11.82 -12.35 -19.30
CA ILE A 251 10.59 -11.81 -18.72
C ILE A 251 10.48 -12.35 -17.28
N THR A 252 10.43 -11.46 -16.30
CA THR A 252 10.13 -11.79 -14.91
C THR A 252 8.88 -11.02 -14.52
N THR A 253 7.78 -11.74 -14.23
CA THR A 253 6.55 -11.07 -13.80
C THR A 253 6.67 -10.58 -12.36
N PRO A 254 5.89 -9.55 -11.96
CA PRO A 254 5.63 -9.32 -10.54
C PRO A 254 5.06 -10.58 -9.87
N TRP A 255 5.19 -10.65 -8.55
CA TRP A 255 4.54 -11.69 -7.79
C TRP A 255 3.04 -11.45 -7.76
N ARG A 256 2.26 -12.48 -8.04
CA ARG A 256 0.82 -12.51 -7.77
C ARG A 256 0.64 -13.05 -6.36
N ILE A 257 -0.07 -12.31 -5.52
CA ILE A 257 -0.14 -12.54 -4.08
C ILE A 257 -1.59 -12.79 -3.66
N VAL A 258 -1.79 -13.81 -2.85
CA VAL A 258 -3.03 -14.06 -2.11
C VAL A 258 -2.68 -14.00 -0.62
N MET A 259 -2.96 -12.86 0.02
CA MET A 259 -2.88 -12.73 1.48
C MET A 259 -4.04 -13.51 2.11
N ILE A 260 -3.82 -14.12 3.26
CA ILE A 260 -4.81 -14.95 3.95
C ILE A 260 -4.63 -14.80 5.46
N GLY A 261 -5.72 -14.65 6.19
CA GLY A 261 -5.69 -14.62 7.63
C GLY A 261 -7.03 -15.02 8.25
N ALA A 262 -7.02 -15.42 9.51
CA ALA A 262 -8.23 -15.74 10.25
C ALA A 262 -9.07 -14.49 10.56
N ASP A 263 -8.44 -13.32 10.57
CA ASP A 263 -9.04 -12.05 10.95
C ASP A 263 -8.40 -10.86 10.19
N LEU A 264 -8.92 -9.66 10.42
CA LEU A 264 -8.40 -8.43 9.81
C LEU A 264 -7.02 -8.04 10.36
N ASN A 265 -6.70 -8.42 11.60
CA ASN A 265 -5.38 -8.18 12.17
C ASN A 265 -4.27 -8.92 11.41
N SER A 266 -4.54 -10.15 11.02
CA SER A 266 -3.62 -10.96 10.21
C SER A 266 -3.38 -10.33 8.83
N LEU A 267 -4.41 -9.77 8.18
CA LEU A 267 -4.23 -9.10 6.89
C LEU A 267 -3.42 -7.80 6.99
N VAL A 268 -3.71 -6.96 8.00
CA VAL A 268 -3.03 -5.66 8.18
C VAL A 268 -1.55 -5.85 8.53
N ASN A 269 -1.20 -6.94 9.22
CA ASN A 269 0.17 -7.27 9.61
C ASN A 269 0.88 -8.22 8.63
N CYS A 270 0.31 -8.47 7.45
CA CYS A 270 0.91 -9.32 6.43
C CYS A 270 2.05 -8.59 5.69
N ASP A 271 3.24 -9.19 5.68
CA ASP A 271 4.45 -8.61 5.08
C ASP A 271 4.73 -9.07 3.64
N ILE A 272 3.89 -9.92 3.05
CA ILE A 272 4.21 -10.62 1.78
C ILE A 272 4.53 -9.66 0.64
N VAL A 273 3.81 -8.52 0.50
CA VAL A 273 4.06 -7.53 -0.57
C VAL A 273 5.51 -7.04 -0.53
N HIS A 274 6.03 -6.80 0.66
CA HIS A 274 7.39 -6.34 0.89
C HIS A 274 8.39 -7.49 0.82
N ASN A 275 8.05 -8.65 1.40
CA ASN A 275 8.91 -9.84 1.43
C ASN A 275 9.30 -10.37 0.06
N VAL A 276 8.44 -10.20 -0.95
CA VAL A 276 8.74 -10.63 -2.32
C VAL A 276 9.58 -9.64 -3.10
N ALA A 277 9.69 -8.38 -2.65
CA ALA A 277 10.52 -7.37 -3.27
C ALA A 277 12.01 -7.58 -2.96
N PRO A 278 12.92 -7.21 -3.87
CA PRO A 278 14.36 -7.26 -3.61
C PRO A 278 14.76 -6.40 -2.40
N PRO A 279 15.80 -6.80 -1.64
CA PRO A 279 16.35 -5.94 -0.59
C PRO A 279 16.97 -4.67 -1.19
N PRO A 280 17.15 -3.60 -0.38
CA PRO A 280 17.79 -2.38 -0.84
C PRO A 280 19.27 -2.61 -1.22
N ASP A 281 19.75 -1.86 -2.23
CA ASP A 281 21.18 -1.88 -2.59
C ASP A 281 22.01 -1.28 -1.45
N PRO A 282 22.94 -2.03 -0.83
CA PRO A 282 23.75 -1.55 0.28
C PRO A 282 24.72 -0.40 -0.11
N LYS A 283 24.96 -0.15 -1.40
CA LYS A 283 25.74 1.00 -1.85
C LYS A 283 24.97 2.31 -1.72
N LEU A 284 23.66 2.27 -2.02
CA LEU A 284 22.76 3.42 -1.89
C LEU A 284 22.20 3.54 -0.47
N PHE A 285 21.92 2.41 0.16
CA PHE A 285 21.28 2.30 1.46
C PHE A 285 22.08 1.43 2.43
N PRO A 286 23.23 1.93 2.98
CA PRO A 286 24.15 1.12 3.78
C PRO A 286 23.53 0.47 5.02
N GLN A 287 22.44 1.04 5.52
CA GLN A 287 21.70 0.55 6.68
C GLN A 287 20.22 0.26 6.33
N GLY A 288 19.92 0.00 5.04
CA GLY A 288 18.57 -0.17 4.55
C GLY A 288 17.71 1.05 4.88
N ILE A 289 16.52 0.81 5.40
CA ILE A 289 15.58 1.88 5.79
C ILE A 289 16.11 2.75 6.95
N ARG A 290 17.10 2.29 7.70
CA ARG A 290 17.74 3.06 8.78
C ARG A 290 18.92 3.91 8.32
N THR A 291 19.15 4.02 7.00
CA THR A 291 20.17 4.91 6.43
C THR A 291 19.93 6.35 6.91
N ASP A 292 20.99 7.04 7.35
CA ASP A 292 20.92 8.26 8.15
C ASP A 292 20.06 9.39 7.59
N TRP A 293 19.98 9.53 6.29
CA TRP A 293 19.19 10.58 5.65
C TRP A 293 17.72 10.20 5.44
N ILE A 294 17.35 8.93 5.60
CA ILE A 294 15.95 8.46 5.52
C ILE A 294 15.32 8.64 6.90
N LYS A 295 14.44 9.62 7.02
CA LYS A 295 13.75 9.91 8.26
C LYS A 295 12.26 10.02 8.00
N PRO A 296 11.42 9.16 8.59
CA PRO A 296 9.98 9.35 8.59
C PRO A 296 9.63 10.62 9.37
N GLY A 297 8.47 11.20 9.10
CA GLY A 297 8.03 12.40 9.80
C GLY A 297 6.65 12.87 9.36
N ARG A 298 6.15 13.88 10.06
CA ARG A 298 4.88 14.55 9.78
C ARG A 298 5.14 15.77 8.94
N ALA A 299 4.26 16.01 7.98
CA ALA A 299 4.39 17.12 7.05
C ALA A 299 3.16 18.03 7.08
N ALA A 300 3.40 19.33 7.01
CA ALA A 300 2.39 20.31 6.66
C ALA A 300 2.32 20.46 5.13
N TRP A 301 1.15 20.78 4.60
CA TRP A 301 0.92 20.98 3.18
C TRP A 301 -0.17 22.03 2.95
N SER A 302 0.13 23.04 2.13
CA SER A 302 -0.73 24.22 2.00
C SER A 302 -1.81 24.12 0.92
N TYR A 303 -1.84 23.05 0.14
CA TYR A 303 -2.73 22.91 -1.02
C TYR A 303 -4.22 22.83 -0.66
N LEU A 304 -4.57 21.97 0.32
CA LEU A 304 -5.98 21.77 0.70
C LEU A 304 -6.51 22.83 1.67
N ASP A 305 -5.64 23.36 2.52
CA ASP A 305 -6.00 24.32 3.55
C ASP A 305 -4.82 25.28 3.79
N GLY A 306 -5.06 26.56 3.63
CA GLY A 306 -4.03 27.57 3.83
C GLY A 306 -3.80 28.49 2.64
N ASN A 307 -3.97 28.03 1.40
CA ASN A 307 -3.89 28.80 0.16
C ASN A 307 -2.71 29.80 0.11
N VAL A 308 -1.52 29.32 0.49
CA VAL A 308 -0.30 30.13 0.59
C VAL A 308 0.32 30.31 -0.78
N SER A 309 0.58 31.56 -1.19
CA SER A 309 1.16 31.87 -2.50
C SER A 309 2.34 32.86 -2.44
N THR A 310 2.74 33.28 -1.24
CA THR A 310 3.84 34.23 -1.03
C THR A 310 4.93 33.62 -0.15
N VAL A 311 6.17 34.10 -0.30
CA VAL A 311 7.32 33.64 0.52
C VAL A 311 7.08 33.90 2.00
N GLU A 312 6.59 35.07 2.36
CA GLU A 312 6.33 35.41 3.77
C GLU A 312 5.17 34.60 4.35
N GLY A 313 4.11 34.35 3.56
CA GLY A 313 3.05 33.44 3.96
C GLY A 313 3.57 32.02 4.19
N GLN A 314 4.45 31.50 3.32
CA GLN A 314 5.04 30.18 3.48
C GLN A 314 6.00 30.11 4.70
N LYS A 315 6.76 31.17 4.97
CA LYS A 315 7.57 31.23 6.20
C LYS A 315 6.69 31.18 7.47
N GLN A 316 5.56 31.86 7.47
CA GLN A 316 4.61 31.76 8.59
C GLN A 316 4.02 30.35 8.71
N PHE A 317 3.62 29.75 7.59
CA PHE A 317 3.09 28.38 7.53
C PHE A 317 4.12 27.36 8.08
N THR A 318 5.38 27.46 7.63
CA THR A 318 6.49 26.61 8.11
C THR A 318 6.77 26.82 9.60
N ARG A 319 6.70 28.06 10.11
CA ARG A 319 6.83 28.36 11.54
C ARG A 319 5.75 27.66 12.36
N GLN A 320 4.49 27.73 11.89
CA GLN A 320 3.38 27.06 12.56
C GLN A 320 3.50 25.53 12.50
N ALA A 321 4.08 24.96 11.42
CA ALA A 321 4.43 23.55 11.35
C ALA A 321 5.49 23.18 12.41
N ALA A 322 6.49 24.03 12.60
CA ALA A 322 7.48 23.87 13.68
C ALA A 322 6.86 23.94 15.07
N ASP A 323 5.86 24.83 15.30
CA ASP A 323 5.14 24.94 16.59
C ASP A 323 4.33 23.66 16.90
N LEU A 324 3.90 22.94 15.86
CA LEU A 324 3.30 21.60 15.96
C LEU A 324 4.33 20.50 16.22
N GLY A 325 5.62 20.77 16.01
CA GLY A 325 6.69 19.78 16.03
C GLY A 325 6.71 18.90 14.80
N PHE A 326 6.20 19.39 13.66
CA PHE A 326 6.26 18.66 12.40
C PHE A 326 7.66 18.74 11.78
N GLU A 327 8.08 17.65 11.17
CA GLU A 327 9.43 17.47 10.65
C GLU A 327 9.60 18.00 9.21
N TYR A 328 8.48 18.14 8.47
CA TYR A 328 8.49 18.51 7.06
C TYR A 328 7.43 19.57 6.72
N ASP A 329 7.69 20.28 5.61
CA ASP A 329 6.73 21.16 4.93
C ASP A 329 6.83 20.88 3.42
N VAL A 330 5.68 20.54 2.80
CA VAL A 330 5.59 20.27 1.36
C VAL A 330 5.27 21.58 0.63
N LEU A 331 6.24 22.04 -0.16
CA LEU A 331 6.17 23.27 -0.89
C LEU A 331 5.63 23.06 -2.32
N GLU A 332 4.47 23.64 -2.57
CA GLU A 332 3.76 23.55 -3.84
C GLU A 332 4.46 24.29 -5.01
N ASN A 333 3.94 24.10 -6.22
CA ASN A 333 4.49 24.55 -7.50
C ASN A 333 4.89 26.05 -7.58
N PHE A 334 4.35 26.91 -6.74
CA PHE A 334 4.66 28.36 -6.78
C PHE A 334 6.14 28.68 -6.50
N TRP A 335 6.91 27.80 -5.87
CA TRP A 335 8.36 27.92 -5.68
C TRP A 335 9.13 28.07 -7.02
N ARG A 336 8.54 27.61 -8.14
CA ARG A 336 9.16 27.74 -9.48
C ARG A 336 9.31 29.19 -9.91
N GLY A 337 8.52 30.09 -9.36
CA GLY A 337 8.66 31.53 -9.55
C GLY A 337 9.81 32.15 -8.75
N TRP A 338 10.46 31.38 -7.87
CA TRP A 338 11.59 31.85 -7.07
C TRP A 338 12.91 31.56 -7.78
N GLY A 339 13.88 32.43 -7.66
CA GLY A 339 15.26 32.08 -8.05
C GLY A 339 15.90 31.13 -7.04
N GLU A 340 17.01 30.47 -7.44
CA GLU A 340 17.72 29.52 -6.57
C GLU A 340 18.13 30.14 -5.23
N ALA A 341 18.58 31.41 -5.20
CA ALA A 341 18.95 32.11 -3.98
C ALA A 341 17.75 32.25 -3.02
N GLN A 342 16.58 32.61 -3.52
CA GLN A 342 15.37 32.76 -2.69
C GLN A 342 14.87 31.41 -2.16
N LEU A 343 14.93 30.36 -2.97
CA LEU A 343 14.62 29.00 -2.53
C LEU A 343 15.58 28.56 -1.41
N LYS A 344 16.88 28.81 -1.62
CA LYS A 344 17.89 28.48 -0.60
C LYS A 344 17.68 29.23 0.71
N ASP A 345 17.39 30.53 0.66
CA ASP A 345 17.11 31.35 1.84
C ASP A 345 15.89 30.83 2.60
N PHE A 346 14.86 30.39 1.87
CA PHE A 346 13.67 29.79 2.48
C PHE A 346 13.98 28.43 3.12
N VAL A 347 14.73 27.55 2.44
CA VAL A 347 15.14 26.24 2.98
C VAL A 347 16.02 26.41 4.22
N ASP A 348 16.95 27.38 4.22
CA ASP A 348 17.79 27.67 5.38
C ASP A 348 16.98 28.23 6.55
N TYR A 349 15.98 29.07 6.28
CA TYR A 349 15.01 29.53 7.28
C TYR A 349 14.23 28.36 7.90
N ALA A 350 13.65 27.46 7.08
CA ALA A 350 12.92 26.27 7.54
C ALA A 350 13.81 25.35 8.40
N ARG A 351 15.04 25.11 7.94
CA ARG A 351 16.05 24.34 8.67
C ARG A 351 16.38 24.94 10.03
N GLY A 352 16.45 26.27 10.12
CA GLY A 352 16.64 27.00 11.38
C GLY A 352 15.50 26.77 12.38
N LEU A 353 14.32 26.38 11.92
CA LEU A 353 13.17 25.99 12.73
C LEU A 353 13.10 24.47 13.00
N GLY A 354 14.01 23.67 12.44
CA GLY A 354 13.98 22.21 12.52
C GLY A 354 13.06 21.54 11.49
N VAL A 355 12.52 22.29 10.53
CA VAL A 355 11.63 21.79 9.47
C VAL A 355 12.40 21.60 8.17
N LYS A 356 12.19 20.48 7.51
CA LYS A 356 12.79 20.15 6.21
C LYS A 356 11.78 20.37 5.09
N ILE A 357 12.27 20.75 3.92
CA ILE A 357 11.41 21.05 2.76
C ILE A 357 11.37 19.88 1.80
N VAL A 358 10.16 19.56 1.33
CA VAL A 358 9.86 18.67 0.21
C VAL A 358 9.32 19.52 -0.94
N LEU A 359 9.87 19.40 -2.15
CA LEU A 359 9.43 20.18 -3.31
C LEU A 359 8.50 19.39 -4.21
N TRP A 360 7.36 19.97 -4.56
CA TRP A 360 6.45 19.41 -5.55
C TRP A 360 6.90 19.68 -6.99
N SER A 361 6.71 18.70 -7.88
CA SER A 361 6.82 18.84 -9.32
C SER A 361 5.93 17.84 -10.05
N SER A 362 5.50 18.17 -11.28
CA SER A 362 4.81 17.21 -12.13
C SER A 362 5.78 16.26 -12.83
N ARG A 363 5.35 15.02 -13.07
CA ARG A 363 6.07 14.04 -13.89
C ARG A 363 6.49 14.61 -15.23
N ALA A 364 5.59 15.30 -15.93
CA ALA A 364 5.88 15.88 -17.25
C ALA A 364 7.10 16.78 -17.27
N THR A 365 7.37 17.50 -16.18
CA THR A 365 8.52 18.42 -16.08
C THR A 365 9.83 17.67 -15.84
N VAL A 366 9.79 16.50 -15.21
CA VAL A 366 10.99 15.81 -14.69
C VAL A 366 11.18 14.38 -15.23
N GLN A 367 10.32 13.91 -16.14
CA GLN A 367 10.47 12.57 -16.75
C GLN A 367 11.66 12.44 -17.70
N ASP A 368 12.14 13.55 -18.26
CA ASP A 368 13.40 13.58 -19.01
C ASP A 368 14.59 13.40 -18.05
N PRO A 369 15.51 12.46 -18.32
CA PRO A 369 16.62 12.18 -17.41
C PRO A 369 17.52 13.37 -17.11
N GLN A 370 17.71 14.30 -18.07
CA GLN A 370 18.54 15.49 -17.82
C GLN A 370 17.78 16.52 -16.98
N ALA A 371 16.47 16.70 -17.24
CA ALA A 371 15.62 17.57 -16.42
C ALA A 371 15.56 17.08 -14.97
N LEU A 372 15.43 15.76 -14.76
CA LEU A 372 15.46 15.13 -13.44
C LEU A 372 16.78 15.41 -12.70
N ARG A 373 17.92 15.15 -13.35
CA ARG A 373 19.24 15.43 -12.76
C ARG A 373 19.39 16.89 -12.37
N ASN A 374 19.08 17.81 -13.28
CA ASN A 374 19.18 19.24 -13.02
C ASN A 374 18.32 19.66 -11.81
N TRP A 375 17.13 19.10 -11.66
CA TRP A 375 16.24 19.38 -10.53
C TRP A 375 16.79 18.81 -9.22
N PHE A 376 17.28 17.56 -9.22
CA PHE A 376 17.84 16.95 -8.03
C PHE A 376 19.16 17.61 -7.58
N GLU A 377 19.98 18.08 -8.52
CA GLU A 377 21.13 18.93 -8.23
C GLU A 377 20.73 20.28 -7.60
N LEU A 378 19.64 20.90 -8.09
CA LEU A 378 19.07 22.10 -7.46
C LEU A 378 18.63 21.81 -6.01
N CYS A 379 17.92 20.69 -5.79
CA CYS A 379 17.53 20.26 -4.44
C CYS A 379 18.75 20.13 -3.51
N ASN A 380 19.82 19.51 -3.99
CA ASN A 380 21.05 19.36 -3.20
C ASN A 380 21.72 20.69 -2.89
N ARG A 381 21.87 21.59 -3.90
CA ARG A 381 22.49 22.91 -3.69
C ARG A 381 21.70 23.79 -2.74
N THR A 382 20.38 23.66 -2.73
CA THR A 382 19.49 24.43 -1.85
C THR A 382 19.23 23.75 -0.50
N GLY A 383 19.56 22.46 -0.37
CA GLY A 383 19.37 21.69 0.88
C GLY A 383 17.97 21.17 1.10
N VAL A 384 17.19 21.02 0.03
CA VAL A 384 15.88 20.33 0.03
C VAL A 384 16.06 18.87 0.43
N ALA A 385 15.16 18.34 1.23
CA ALA A 385 15.27 16.98 1.80
C ALA A 385 14.52 15.91 1.00
N GLY A 386 13.55 16.31 0.18
CA GLY A 386 12.74 15.37 -0.60
C GLY A 386 11.95 16.03 -1.70
N VAL A 387 11.28 15.22 -2.48
CA VAL A 387 10.49 15.63 -3.63
C VAL A 387 9.14 14.91 -3.63
N LYS A 388 8.08 15.64 -4.03
CA LYS A 388 6.76 15.10 -4.35
C LYS A 388 6.58 15.19 -5.85
N ILE A 389 6.45 14.04 -6.53
CA ILE A 389 6.35 13.95 -7.99
C ILE A 389 4.96 13.46 -8.37
N ASP A 390 4.25 14.23 -9.18
CA ASP A 390 2.82 14.07 -9.40
C ASP A 390 2.46 13.73 -10.84
N PHE A 391 1.25 13.11 -11.03
CA PHE A 391 0.60 12.83 -12.31
C PHE A 391 1.19 11.68 -13.11
N PHE A 392 1.30 10.50 -12.50
CA PHE A 392 1.69 9.26 -13.20
C PHE A 392 0.51 8.58 -13.91
N ASP A 393 -0.70 8.73 -13.38
CA ASP A 393 -2.00 8.40 -13.99
C ASP A 393 -2.26 6.90 -14.27
N HIS A 394 -1.25 6.06 -14.51
CA HIS A 394 -1.42 4.63 -14.82
C HIS A 394 -0.19 3.78 -14.50
N GLU A 395 -0.34 2.45 -14.63
CA GLU A 395 0.72 1.47 -14.31
C GLU A 395 1.23 0.71 -15.57
N HIS A 396 1.30 1.36 -16.74
CA HIS A 396 2.01 0.78 -17.87
C HIS A 396 3.51 0.63 -17.54
N LYS A 397 4.16 -0.42 -18.10
CA LYS A 397 5.58 -0.70 -17.82
C LYS A 397 6.49 0.52 -17.87
N GLU A 398 6.36 1.36 -18.89
CA GLU A 398 7.20 2.56 -19.04
C GLU A 398 7.02 3.57 -17.90
N ILE A 399 5.84 3.63 -17.29
CA ILE A 399 5.58 4.45 -16.10
C ILE A 399 6.17 3.80 -14.86
N ILE A 400 6.11 2.47 -14.75
CA ILE A 400 6.77 1.73 -13.67
C ILE A 400 8.29 1.90 -13.74
N ASP A 401 8.88 1.89 -14.94
CA ASP A 401 10.32 2.16 -15.14
C ASP A 401 10.70 3.59 -14.72
N LEU A 402 9.78 4.57 -14.87
CA LEU A 402 10.02 5.94 -14.37
C LEU A 402 10.08 5.99 -12.85
N TYR A 403 9.21 5.26 -12.11
CA TYR A 403 9.29 5.18 -10.65
C TYR A 403 10.68 4.71 -10.21
N GLU A 404 11.16 3.62 -10.79
CA GLU A 404 12.47 3.06 -10.44
C GLU A 404 13.60 4.03 -10.77
N SER A 405 13.57 4.65 -11.95
CA SER A 405 14.57 5.64 -12.37
C SER A 405 14.62 6.84 -11.41
N MET A 406 13.45 7.37 -11.00
CA MET A 406 13.35 8.50 -10.08
C MET A 406 13.77 8.13 -8.65
N LEU A 407 13.44 6.93 -8.17
CA LEU A 407 13.84 6.43 -6.87
C LEU A 407 15.35 6.23 -6.78
N ASN A 408 15.94 5.64 -7.83
CA ASN A 408 17.39 5.44 -7.91
C ASN A 408 18.15 6.77 -7.94
N ALA A 409 17.74 7.68 -8.83
CA ALA A 409 18.33 9.03 -8.88
C ALA A 409 18.12 9.80 -7.56
N GLY A 410 16.95 9.68 -6.93
CA GLY A 410 16.67 10.23 -5.61
C GLY A 410 17.62 9.69 -4.54
N ALA A 411 17.91 8.39 -4.56
CA ALA A 411 18.84 7.76 -3.63
C ALA A 411 20.30 8.27 -3.83
N GLU A 412 20.75 8.41 -5.08
CA GLU A 412 22.06 8.98 -5.41
C GLU A 412 22.22 10.41 -4.88
N HIS A 413 21.13 11.19 -4.90
CA HIS A 413 21.07 12.56 -4.39
C HIS A 413 20.64 12.67 -2.92
N LYS A 414 20.36 11.55 -2.24
CA LYS A 414 19.87 11.47 -0.84
C LYS A 414 18.57 12.24 -0.64
N LEU A 415 17.65 12.13 -1.61
CA LEU A 415 16.34 12.74 -1.58
C LEU A 415 15.26 11.69 -1.24
N LEU A 416 14.38 12.04 -0.33
CA LEU A 416 13.13 11.34 -0.09
C LEU A 416 12.17 11.56 -1.27
N VAL A 417 11.37 10.55 -1.60
CA VAL A 417 10.44 10.63 -2.73
C VAL A 417 9.04 10.27 -2.27
N ASP A 418 8.10 11.12 -2.63
CA ASP A 418 6.66 10.89 -2.54
C ASP A 418 6.06 10.93 -3.94
N PHE A 419 5.35 9.88 -4.34
CA PHE A 419 4.65 9.81 -5.61
C PHE A 419 3.18 10.16 -5.45
N HIS A 420 2.71 11.07 -6.31
CA HIS A 420 1.33 11.52 -6.33
C HIS A 420 0.70 11.31 -7.70
N GLY A 421 -0.64 11.33 -7.81
CA GLY A 421 -1.29 10.88 -9.04
C GLY A 421 -0.77 9.51 -9.51
N ALA A 422 -0.54 8.61 -8.59
CA ALA A 422 0.24 7.40 -8.76
C ALA A 422 -0.62 6.14 -8.64
N GLY A 423 -0.13 4.99 -9.15
CA GLY A 423 -0.68 3.69 -8.85
C GLY A 423 -0.41 3.25 -7.41
N LYS A 424 -0.97 2.12 -6.98
CA LYS A 424 -0.68 1.54 -5.67
C LYS A 424 0.80 1.14 -5.53
N PRO A 425 1.41 1.17 -4.34
CA PRO A 425 2.70 0.55 -4.12
C PRO A 425 2.60 -0.98 -4.28
N ALA A 426 3.72 -1.60 -4.60
CA ALA A 426 3.85 -3.04 -4.75
C ALA A 426 5.22 -3.52 -4.23
N GLY A 427 5.66 -3.00 -3.07
CA GLY A 427 6.90 -3.33 -2.40
C GLY A 427 8.14 -2.57 -2.89
N GLN A 428 7.98 -1.55 -3.76
CA GLN A 428 9.10 -0.72 -4.20
C GLN A 428 9.80 -0.02 -3.02
N ASP A 429 9.07 0.36 -2.00
CA ASP A 429 9.54 1.01 -0.78
C ASP A 429 10.47 0.13 0.08
N ARG A 430 10.46 -1.20 -0.08
CA ARG A 430 11.50 -2.08 0.46
C ARG A 430 12.81 -1.94 -0.31
N THR A 431 12.76 -2.00 -1.64
CA THR A 431 13.94 -1.93 -2.50
C THR A 431 14.55 -0.53 -2.49
N TYR A 432 13.70 0.47 -2.44
CA TYR A 432 14.03 1.89 -2.40
C TYR A 432 13.46 2.55 -1.14
N PRO A 433 14.14 2.42 0.01
CA PRO A 433 13.67 2.98 1.28
C PRO A 433 13.47 4.50 1.29
N ASN A 434 13.93 5.21 0.27
CA ASN A 434 13.65 6.63 0.07
C ASN A 434 12.26 6.91 -0.50
N MET A 435 11.51 5.91 -0.92
CA MET A 435 10.08 6.04 -1.20
C MET A 435 9.30 6.07 0.12
N ILE A 436 8.98 7.25 0.62
CA ILE A 436 8.33 7.45 1.91
C ILE A 436 6.88 7.91 1.82
N GLY A 437 6.41 8.23 0.61
CA GLY A 437 5.04 8.57 0.28
C GLY A 437 4.62 7.98 -1.05
N ASN A 438 3.35 7.67 -1.19
CA ASN A 438 2.72 7.25 -2.45
C ASN A 438 1.20 7.43 -2.35
N GLU A 439 0.60 8.24 -3.20
CA GLU A 439 -0.84 8.41 -3.19
C GLU A 439 -1.55 7.10 -3.58
N GLY A 440 -1.80 6.85 -4.83
CA GLY A 440 -2.52 5.67 -5.29
C GLY A 440 -3.77 5.34 -4.46
N ILE A 441 -4.46 6.37 -3.97
CA ILE A 441 -5.59 6.30 -3.06
C ILE A 441 -6.51 7.49 -3.30
N ARG A 442 -7.81 7.30 -3.10
CA ARG A 442 -8.74 8.43 -3.08
C ARG A 442 -8.63 9.16 -1.73
N GLY A 443 -7.76 10.16 -1.66
CA GLY A 443 -7.49 10.97 -0.48
C GLY A 443 -8.47 12.12 -0.28
N MET A 444 -8.14 13.01 0.66
CA MET A 444 -8.97 14.18 0.99
C MET A 444 -8.97 15.29 -0.08
N GLU A 445 -8.24 15.15 -1.15
CA GLU A 445 -8.37 16.01 -2.34
C GLU A 445 -9.70 15.81 -3.05
N PHE A 446 -10.29 14.63 -2.95
CA PHE A 446 -11.61 14.32 -3.52
C PHE A 446 -12.74 14.73 -2.57
N PRO A 447 -13.95 15.02 -3.11
CA PRO A 447 -15.08 15.41 -2.27
C PRO A 447 -15.60 14.24 -1.43
N PRO A 448 -16.31 14.52 -0.29
CA PRO A 448 -17.00 13.48 0.50
C PRO A 448 -18.07 12.74 -0.34
N PRO A 449 -18.62 11.59 0.15
CA PRO A 449 -18.60 11.15 1.55
C PRO A 449 -17.33 10.38 1.93
N TYR A 450 -16.92 10.46 3.19
CA TYR A 450 -15.69 9.82 3.69
C TYR A 450 -15.93 8.71 4.70
N ALA A 451 -16.95 8.80 5.55
CA ALA A 451 -17.10 7.93 6.72
C ALA A 451 -17.00 6.44 6.37
N GLN A 452 -17.70 5.97 5.34
CA GLN A 452 -17.62 4.57 4.91
C GLN A 452 -16.31 4.26 4.17
N HIS A 453 -15.80 5.21 3.41
CA HIS A 453 -14.57 5.08 2.66
C HIS A 453 -13.37 4.91 3.61
N GLU A 454 -13.21 5.79 4.57
CA GLU A 454 -12.08 5.83 5.50
C GLU A 454 -12.00 4.60 6.42
N VAL A 455 -13.13 4.02 6.82
CA VAL A 455 -13.16 2.74 7.57
C VAL A 455 -12.93 1.51 6.69
N THR A 456 -12.91 1.66 5.36
CA THR A 456 -12.65 0.57 4.42
C THR A 456 -11.18 0.51 4.02
N LEU A 457 -10.53 1.66 3.86
CA LEU A 457 -9.16 1.79 3.36
C LEU A 457 -8.12 0.95 4.12
N PRO A 458 -8.16 0.86 5.47
CA PRO A 458 -7.19 0.07 6.22
C PRO A 458 -7.18 -1.42 5.88
N PHE A 459 -8.31 -1.92 5.38
CA PHE A 459 -8.55 -3.33 5.05
C PHE A 459 -8.58 -3.61 3.54
N THR A 460 -8.26 -2.62 2.74
CA THR A 460 -8.21 -2.72 1.26
C THR A 460 -6.93 -2.09 0.75
N ARG A 461 -6.96 -0.84 0.31
CA ARG A 461 -5.81 -0.16 -0.32
C ARG A 461 -4.53 -0.17 0.53
N LEU A 462 -4.63 -0.01 1.86
CA LEU A 462 -3.45 0.02 2.72
C LEU A 462 -2.78 -1.36 2.88
N LEU A 463 -3.42 -2.45 2.47
CA LEU A 463 -2.78 -3.78 2.41
C LEU A 463 -1.67 -3.84 1.34
N ALA A 464 -1.65 -2.94 0.37
CA ALA A 464 -0.57 -2.80 -0.60
C ALA A 464 0.68 -2.10 -0.04
N GLY A 465 0.54 -1.39 1.07
CA GLY A 465 1.60 -0.61 1.69
C GLY A 465 1.21 0.84 1.98
N LEU A 466 2.20 1.70 2.14
CA LEU A 466 2.07 3.11 2.51
C LEU A 466 1.12 3.89 1.60
N ALA A 467 0.46 4.94 2.16
CA ALA A 467 -0.46 5.78 1.39
C ALA A 467 -0.39 7.25 1.85
N ASP A 468 -0.08 8.18 0.92
CA ASP A 468 -0.29 9.61 1.14
C ASP A 468 -1.77 9.94 0.97
N TYR A 469 -2.55 9.66 2.01
CA TYR A 469 -4.00 9.94 2.07
C TYR A 469 -4.30 11.41 2.35
N THR A 470 -3.34 12.13 2.92
CA THR A 470 -3.51 13.48 3.48
C THR A 470 -4.65 13.56 4.52
N PRO A 471 -4.57 12.78 5.65
CA PRO A 471 -5.63 12.77 6.64
C PRO A 471 -5.77 14.09 7.38
N THR A 472 -6.91 14.26 8.07
CA THR A 472 -7.19 15.32 9.04
C THR A 472 -7.45 16.68 8.39
N HIS A 473 -8.72 17.06 8.36
CA HIS A 473 -9.17 18.40 8.00
C HIS A 473 -10.32 18.82 8.92
N PHE A 474 -10.34 20.08 9.36
CA PHE A 474 -11.32 20.55 10.34
C PHE A 474 -12.40 21.47 9.76
N GLY A 475 -12.26 21.90 8.52
CA GLY A 475 -13.24 22.72 7.83
C GLY A 475 -14.44 21.90 7.34
N PRO A 476 -15.70 22.44 7.46
CA PRO A 476 -16.92 21.68 7.17
C PRO A 476 -16.99 21.07 5.76
N ALA A 477 -16.52 21.80 4.75
CA ALA A 477 -16.57 21.34 3.35
C ALA A 477 -15.69 20.10 3.09
N ARG A 478 -14.57 19.97 3.80
CA ARG A 478 -13.63 18.83 3.66
C ARG A 478 -13.83 17.76 4.72
N MET A 479 -14.41 18.09 5.86
CA MET A 479 -14.78 17.12 6.88
C MET A 479 -15.95 16.21 6.39
N GLY A 480 -16.84 16.76 5.57
CA GLY A 480 -17.96 16.02 4.97
C GLY A 480 -18.89 15.39 6.01
N ASP A 481 -19.09 14.09 5.91
CA ASP A 481 -19.95 13.27 6.77
C ASP A 481 -19.23 12.69 8.00
N THR A 482 -18.04 13.22 8.35
CA THR A 482 -17.25 12.80 9.51
C THR A 482 -17.25 13.84 10.64
N THR A 483 -16.62 13.51 11.77
CA THR A 483 -16.44 14.40 12.91
C THR A 483 -14.98 14.81 13.11
N TRP A 484 -14.71 15.83 13.92
CA TRP A 484 -13.33 16.17 14.31
C TRP A 484 -12.59 15.02 14.99
N ALA A 485 -13.27 14.22 15.83
CA ALA A 485 -12.65 13.07 16.45
C ALA A 485 -12.27 11.99 15.41
N HIS A 486 -13.10 11.76 14.41
CA HIS A 486 -12.81 10.89 13.27
C HIS A 486 -11.58 11.39 12.50
N GLN A 487 -11.54 12.68 12.18
CA GLN A 487 -10.45 13.31 11.44
C GLN A 487 -9.11 13.21 12.18
N VAL A 488 -9.09 13.30 13.51
CA VAL A 488 -7.88 13.06 14.30
C VAL A 488 -7.51 11.58 14.31
N ALA A 489 -8.49 10.67 14.39
CA ALA A 489 -8.26 9.22 14.37
C ALA A 489 -7.64 8.73 13.05
N ASN A 490 -8.03 9.34 11.93
CA ASN A 490 -7.50 9.00 10.61
C ASN A 490 -5.97 9.11 10.53
N ALA A 491 -5.38 10.14 11.13
CA ALA A 491 -3.92 10.31 11.15
C ALA A 491 -3.19 9.14 11.86
N ALA A 492 -3.85 8.46 12.78
CA ALA A 492 -3.29 7.30 13.46
C ALA A 492 -3.59 5.97 12.74
N ILE A 493 -4.60 5.92 11.87
CA ILE A 493 -5.03 4.71 11.15
C ILE A 493 -4.46 4.66 9.74
N LEU A 494 -4.55 5.77 8.99
CA LEU A 494 -4.13 5.85 7.59
C LEU A 494 -2.64 6.22 7.53
N GLN A 495 -1.83 5.20 7.48
CA GLN A 495 -0.40 5.28 7.73
C GLN A 495 0.41 5.69 6.49
N ALA A 496 1.40 6.57 6.70
CA ALA A 496 2.50 6.83 5.78
C ALA A 496 3.76 7.22 6.57
N PRO A 497 4.98 6.80 6.17
CA PRO A 497 6.22 7.28 6.77
C PRO A 497 6.40 8.79 6.62
N LEU A 498 5.91 9.38 5.53
CA LEU A 498 5.66 10.82 5.40
C LEU A 498 4.17 11.07 5.60
N LEU A 499 3.78 11.42 6.82
CA LEU A 499 2.38 11.68 7.18
C LEU A 499 2.04 13.14 6.87
N VAL A 500 1.45 13.39 5.70
CA VAL A 500 1.07 14.73 5.23
C VAL A 500 -0.33 15.07 5.75
N TYR A 501 -0.47 16.16 6.50
CA TYR A 501 -1.76 16.62 7.02
C TYR A 501 -2.47 17.55 6.02
N ALA A 502 -3.78 17.33 5.83
CA ALA A 502 -4.61 18.17 4.97
C ALA A 502 -4.94 19.53 5.59
N ALA A 503 -5.07 19.60 6.92
CA ALA A 503 -5.33 20.85 7.64
C ALA A 503 -4.07 21.72 7.71
N SER A 504 -4.25 23.03 7.56
CA SER A 504 -3.17 23.98 7.83
C SER A 504 -2.67 23.90 9.26
N PRO A 505 -1.39 24.14 9.52
CA PRO A 505 -0.86 24.19 10.88
C PRO A 505 -1.61 25.16 11.78
N ALA A 506 -2.08 26.30 11.23
CA ALA A 506 -2.89 27.28 11.99
C ALA A 506 -4.20 26.66 12.51
N ASN A 507 -4.91 25.91 11.65
CA ASN A 507 -6.16 25.26 12.02
C ASN A 507 -5.94 24.09 12.98
N ILE A 508 -4.82 23.37 12.87
CA ILE A 508 -4.44 22.33 13.85
C ILE A 508 -4.13 22.96 15.21
N LEU A 509 -3.34 24.06 15.23
CA LEU A 509 -2.99 24.76 16.47
C LEU A 509 -4.22 25.36 17.19
N ALA A 510 -5.24 25.77 16.45
CA ALA A 510 -6.49 26.28 16.98
C ALA A 510 -7.46 25.18 17.44
N ASN A 511 -7.23 23.91 17.08
CA ASN A 511 -8.13 22.81 17.41
C ASN A 511 -7.93 22.34 18.86
N PRO A 512 -9.02 22.11 19.65
CA PRO A 512 -8.90 21.59 21.03
C PRO A 512 -8.11 20.28 21.13
N ALA A 513 -8.08 19.44 20.09
CA ALA A 513 -7.36 18.17 20.05
C ALA A 513 -5.87 18.30 19.66
N VAL A 514 -5.31 19.51 19.60
CA VAL A 514 -3.93 19.76 19.14
C VAL A 514 -2.88 18.90 19.85
N GLU A 515 -3.00 18.68 21.16
CA GLU A 515 -2.06 17.85 21.92
C GLU A 515 -2.14 16.36 21.55
N MET A 516 -3.30 15.90 21.08
CA MET A 516 -3.44 14.57 20.51
C MET A 516 -2.77 14.51 19.14
N VAL A 517 -3.04 15.47 18.25
CA VAL A 517 -2.42 15.51 16.89
C VAL A 517 -0.89 15.55 17.00
N LYS A 518 -0.33 16.39 17.89
CA LYS A 518 1.12 16.45 18.15
C LYS A 518 1.69 15.10 18.59
N SER A 519 0.91 14.25 19.25
CA SER A 519 1.37 12.97 19.80
C SER A 519 1.28 11.79 18.83
N ILE A 520 0.61 11.93 17.70
CA ILE A 520 0.51 10.88 16.67
C ILE A 520 1.80 10.86 15.87
N PRO A 521 2.55 9.73 15.84
CA PRO A 521 3.75 9.60 15.03
C PRO A 521 3.42 9.19 13.60
N SER A 522 4.40 9.27 12.70
CA SER A 522 4.27 8.84 11.31
C SER A 522 4.58 7.35 11.08
N HIS A 523 5.13 6.65 12.06
CA HIS A 523 5.48 5.22 11.98
C HIS A 523 5.25 4.52 13.32
N TRP A 524 5.13 3.20 13.28
CA TRP A 524 4.68 2.39 14.40
C TRP A 524 5.63 1.21 14.66
N ASP A 525 5.82 0.87 15.94
CA ASP A 525 6.56 -0.33 16.33
C ASP A 525 5.66 -1.58 16.28
N GLU A 526 4.36 -1.39 16.53
CA GLU A 526 3.39 -2.48 16.61
C GLU A 526 1.99 -1.96 16.27
N THR A 527 1.22 -2.78 15.57
CA THR A 527 -0.20 -2.54 15.26
C THR A 527 -1.04 -3.75 15.63
N ILE A 528 -2.12 -3.50 16.35
CA ILE A 528 -3.16 -4.47 16.66
C ILE A 528 -4.48 -3.94 16.12
N VAL A 529 -5.09 -4.68 15.21
CA VAL A 529 -6.47 -4.44 14.78
C VAL A 529 -7.39 -5.13 15.76
N LEU A 530 -8.23 -4.35 16.44
CA LEU A 530 -9.11 -4.88 17.48
C LEU A 530 -10.29 -5.64 16.90
N PRO A 531 -10.80 -6.68 17.60
CA PRO A 531 -11.86 -7.58 17.10
C PRO A 531 -13.20 -6.89 16.77
N VAL A 532 -13.44 -5.69 17.28
CA VAL A 532 -14.63 -4.88 16.94
C VAL A 532 -14.58 -4.33 15.52
N SER A 533 -13.43 -4.41 14.84
CA SER A 533 -13.25 -3.91 13.48
C SER A 533 -14.06 -4.73 12.47
N GLN A 534 -14.72 -4.02 11.57
CA GLN A 534 -15.51 -4.59 10.48
C GLN A 534 -15.32 -3.74 9.24
N VAL A 535 -14.95 -4.37 8.14
CA VAL A 535 -14.75 -3.67 6.86
C VAL A 535 -16.02 -2.89 6.50
N ARG A 536 -15.88 -1.63 6.13
CA ARG A 536 -16.94 -0.66 5.76
C ARG A 536 -17.77 -0.14 6.93
N GLU A 537 -17.55 -0.63 8.15
CA GLU A 537 -18.39 -0.31 9.31
C GLU A 537 -17.64 0.41 10.42
N VAL A 538 -16.51 -0.14 10.84
CA VAL A 538 -15.68 0.43 11.90
C VAL A 538 -14.25 -0.07 11.79
N ALA A 539 -13.29 0.83 11.96
CA ALA A 539 -11.87 0.50 12.06
C ALA A 539 -11.34 0.91 13.42
N ALA A 540 -10.86 -0.06 14.20
CA ALA A 540 -10.35 0.14 15.55
C ALA A 540 -8.93 -0.43 15.65
N PHE A 541 -7.95 0.45 15.88
CA PHE A 541 -6.53 0.15 15.87
C PHE A 541 -5.88 0.58 17.18
N ALA A 542 -5.16 -0.33 17.82
CA ALA A 542 -4.21 0.01 18.87
C ALA A 542 -2.79 -0.06 18.29
N ARG A 543 -2.07 1.06 18.33
CA ARG A 543 -0.73 1.19 17.75
C ARG A 543 0.27 1.72 18.76
N ARG A 544 1.49 1.24 18.73
CA ARG A 544 2.52 1.58 19.70
C ARG A 544 3.75 2.21 19.03
N THR A 545 4.30 3.20 19.70
CA THR A 545 5.64 3.73 19.43
C THR A 545 6.34 3.93 20.77
N GLY A 546 7.50 3.30 20.97
CA GLY A 546 8.18 3.26 22.27
C GLY A 546 7.25 2.69 23.35
N ASP A 547 7.05 3.43 24.42
CA ASP A 547 6.17 3.05 25.55
C ASP A 547 4.76 3.65 25.45
N THR A 548 4.43 4.31 24.34
CA THR A 548 3.13 4.98 24.15
C THR A 548 2.24 4.19 23.21
N TRP A 549 1.02 3.90 23.65
CA TRP A 549 -0.04 3.34 22.84
C TRP A 549 -1.02 4.43 22.37
N ILE A 550 -1.45 4.35 21.14
CA ILE A 550 -2.55 5.14 20.56
C ILE A 550 -3.66 4.16 20.16
N LEU A 551 -4.82 4.28 20.78
CA LEU A 551 -6.06 3.62 20.34
C LEU A 551 -6.81 4.61 19.47
N ALA A 552 -7.02 4.27 18.20
CA ALA A 552 -7.77 5.08 17.25
C ALA A 552 -8.95 4.28 16.69
N ILE A 553 -10.13 4.91 16.67
CA ILE A 553 -11.35 4.30 16.14
C ILE A 553 -12.00 5.29 15.18
N THR A 554 -12.26 4.85 13.96
CA THR A 554 -13.10 5.56 13.00
C THR A 554 -14.37 4.75 12.74
N ASN A 555 -15.50 5.44 12.62
CA ASN A 555 -16.82 4.83 12.44
C ASN A 555 -17.43 5.19 11.10
N GLY A 556 -18.06 4.22 10.48
CA GLY A 556 -18.85 4.39 9.25
C GLY A 556 -20.16 5.16 9.45
N PRO A 557 -21.08 5.10 8.48
CA PRO A 557 -22.29 5.95 8.48
C PRO A 557 -23.31 5.63 9.59
N THR A 558 -23.19 4.51 10.29
CA THR A 558 -24.15 4.10 11.33
C THR A 558 -23.57 4.36 12.72
N ALA A 559 -24.26 5.17 13.52
CA ALA A 559 -23.89 5.39 14.92
C ALA A 559 -23.88 4.07 15.72
N ARG A 560 -22.91 3.91 16.62
CA ARG A 560 -22.77 2.70 17.46
C ARG A 560 -22.07 2.97 18.77
N THR A 561 -22.23 2.08 19.72
CA THR A 561 -21.41 2.02 20.93
C THR A 561 -20.52 0.79 20.83
N VAL A 562 -19.22 0.97 21.08
CA VAL A 562 -18.26 -0.12 21.14
C VAL A 562 -17.64 -0.20 22.55
N ARG A 563 -17.33 -1.43 22.97
CA ARG A 563 -16.58 -1.69 24.19
C ARG A 563 -15.20 -2.22 23.82
N ILE A 564 -14.17 -1.62 24.37
CA ILE A 564 -12.77 -1.99 24.17
C ILE A 564 -12.19 -2.43 25.50
N ASP A 565 -11.71 -3.65 25.59
CA ASP A 565 -10.95 -4.13 26.73
C ASP A 565 -9.48 -3.69 26.55
N LEU A 566 -8.99 -2.84 27.45
CA LEU A 566 -7.64 -2.27 27.34
C LEU A 566 -6.54 -3.33 27.45
N SER A 567 -6.85 -4.49 28.04
CA SER A 567 -5.96 -5.64 28.09
C SER A 567 -5.59 -6.20 26.71
N GLU A 568 -6.41 -5.96 25.67
CA GLU A 568 -6.12 -6.41 24.32
C GLU A 568 -4.81 -5.83 23.76
N PHE A 569 -4.36 -4.67 24.27
CA PHE A 569 -3.13 -4.03 23.83
C PHE A 569 -2.23 -3.53 24.98
N LEU A 570 -2.74 -3.00 26.09
CA LEU A 570 -1.90 -2.44 27.18
C LEU A 570 -1.08 -3.49 27.94
N THR A 571 -1.46 -4.77 27.83
CA THR A 571 -0.67 -5.89 28.36
C THR A 571 0.46 -6.33 27.43
N LYS A 572 0.54 -5.76 26.23
CA LYS A 572 1.52 -6.08 25.21
C LYS A 572 2.61 -5.01 25.14
N GLY A 573 3.60 -5.23 24.30
CA GLY A 573 4.76 -4.35 24.18
C GLY A 573 5.89 -4.74 25.16
N PRO A 574 7.04 -4.05 25.11
CA PRO A 574 8.26 -4.46 25.81
C PRO A 574 8.18 -4.24 27.34
N THR A 575 7.40 -3.28 27.83
CA THR A 575 7.33 -2.88 29.24
C THR A 575 5.90 -2.60 29.69
N PRO A 576 4.99 -3.59 29.70
CA PRO A 576 3.61 -3.37 30.15
C PRO A 576 3.56 -2.88 31.60
N LYS A 577 2.65 -1.93 31.88
CA LYS A 577 2.38 -1.40 33.23
C LYS A 577 0.98 -1.77 33.68
N SER A 578 0.75 -1.66 34.97
CA SER A 578 -0.59 -1.84 35.54
C SER A 578 -1.48 -0.59 35.39
N SER A 579 -0.87 0.59 35.18
CA SER A 579 -1.59 1.87 35.10
C SER A 579 -0.96 2.77 34.04
N TYR A 580 -1.80 3.56 33.36
CA TYR A 580 -1.43 4.47 32.28
C TYR A 580 -2.12 5.81 32.43
N GLN A 581 -1.41 6.91 32.10
CA GLN A 581 -2.02 8.21 31.91
C GLN A 581 -2.66 8.28 30.52
N ALA A 582 -3.96 8.52 30.48
CA ALA A 582 -4.73 8.56 29.25
C ALA A 582 -5.17 9.99 28.92
N LEU A 583 -4.94 10.40 27.67
CA LEU A 583 -5.59 11.56 27.05
C LEU A 583 -6.59 10.99 26.02
N LEU A 584 -7.88 11.31 26.18
CA LEU A 584 -8.95 10.78 25.35
C LEU A 584 -9.63 11.92 24.59
N VAL A 585 -9.80 11.73 23.29
CA VAL A 585 -10.54 12.62 22.37
C VAL A 585 -11.75 11.86 21.88
N ARG A 586 -12.94 12.39 22.17
CA ARG A 586 -14.23 11.74 21.85
C ARG A 586 -15.10 12.63 20.98
N ASP A 587 -16.04 12.02 20.28
CA ASP A 587 -17.15 12.76 19.69
C ASP A 587 -17.88 13.62 20.72
N ALA A 588 -18.27 14.82 20.32
CA ALA A 588 -19.10 15.73 21.11
C ALA A 588 -20.53 15.82 20.54
N GLY A 589 -21.34 16.75 21.08
CA GLY A 589 -22.71 16.98 20.60
C GLY A 589 -22.78 17.40 19.13
N GLU A 590 -21.76 18.09 18.61
CA GLU A 590 -21.66 18.55 17.23
C GLU A 590 -20.50 17.87 16.50
N ALA A 591 -20.57 17.77 15.16
CA ALA A 591 -19.52 17.16 14.35
C ALA A 591 -18.20 17.94 14.42
N ALA A 592 -18.28 19.27 14.42
CA ALA A 592 -17.14 20.19 14.55
C ALA A 592 -16.80 20.50 16.02
N ALA A 593 -16.83 19.48 16.89
CA ALA A 593 -16.43 19.60 18.28
C ALA A 593 -15.87 18.27 18.80
N VAL A 594 -15.06 18.36 19.85
CA VAL A 594 -14.51 17.20 20.57
C VAL A 594 -14.64 17.38 22.08
N LYS A 595 -14.78 16.27 22.79
CA LYS A 595 -14.64 16.21 24.24
C LYS A 595 -13.25 15.68 24.58
N ILE A 596 -12.50 16.42 25.38
CA ILE A 596 -11.17 16.04 25.84
C ILE A 596 -11.26 15.57 27.30
N GLU A 597 -10.69 14.41 27.59
CA GLU A 597 -10.67 13.83 28.93
C GLU A 597 -9.24 13.39 29.27
N ASN A 598 -8.82 13.66 30.52
CA ASN A 598 -7.62 13.06 31.08
C ASN A 598 -8.06 12.08 32.18
N ALA A 599 -7.46 10.88 32.14
CA ALA A 599 -7.78 9.81 33.07
C ALA A 599 -6.53 9.00 33.42
N THR A 600 -6.57 8.33 34.55
CA THR A 600 -5.65 7.23 34.86
C THR A 600 -6.43 5.95 34.69
N VAL A 601 -5.92 5.03 33.87
CA VAL A 601 -6.57 3.75 33.53
C VAL A 601 -5.68 2.59 33.89
N SER A 602 -6.29 1.46 34.24
CA SER A 602 -5.61 0.19 34.42
C SER A 602 -5.63 -0.60 33.09
N ALA A 603 -4.62 -1.43 32.87
CA ALA A 603 -4.62 -2.36 31.76
C ALA A 603 -5.80 -3.36 31.80
N SER A 604 -6.42 -3.57 32.96
CA SER A 604 -7.60 -4.42 33.15
C SER A 604 -8.93 -3.71 32.91
N ASP A 605 -8.92 -2.40 32.68
CA ASP A 605 -10.15 -1.64 32.47
C ASP A 605 -10.72 -1.85 31.07
N SER A 606 -11.98 -1.47 30.90
CA SER A 606 -12.65 -1.39 29.61
C SER A 606 -13.11 0.04 29.34
N LEU A 607 -13.05 0.46 28.10
CA LEU A 607 -13.59 1.72 27.64
C LEU A 607 -14.88 1.48 26.85
N THR A 608 -15.96 2.17 27.24
CA THR A 608 -17.13 2.31 26.39
C THR A 608 -16.99 3.58 25.56
N VAL A 609 -17.16 3.44 24.25
CA VAL A 609 -17.02 4.53 23.29
C VAL A 609 -18.29 4.64 22.46
N ASP A 610 -19.02 5.75 22.66
CA ASP A 610 -20.15 6.10 21.82
C ASP A 610 -19.63 6.85 20.60
N LEU A 611 -19.95 6.32 19.43
CA LEU A 611 -19.52 6.81 18.12
C LEU A 611 -20.75 7.32 17.35
N ARG A 612 -20.68 8.54 16.91
CA ARG A 612 -21.67 9.11 15.99
C ARG A 612 -21.61 8.45 14.62
N SER A 613 -22.60 8.70 13.76
CA SER A 613 -22.46 8.51 12.32
C SER A 613 -21.23 9.29 11.83
N GLY A 614 -20.29 8.63 11.15
CA GLY A 614 -19.01 9.22 10.76
C GLY A 614 -18.15 9.71 11.94
N GLY A 615 -18.39 9.18 13.13
CA GLY A 615 -17.71 9.56 14.35
C GLY A 615 -16.35 8.90 14.56
N GLY A 616 -15.66 9.33 15.61
CA GLY A 616 -14.35 8.79 15.93
C GLY A 616 -13.97 8.88 17.41
N PHE A 617 -12.85 8.24 17.73
CA PHE A 617 -12.23 8.24 19.05
C PHE A 617 -10.71 8.11 18.91
N VAL A 618 -9.97 8.87 19.70
CA VAL A 618 -8.53 8.65 19.88
C VAL A 618 -8.18 8.69 21.36
N GLY A 619 -7.44 7.68 21.82
CA GLY A 619 -6.88 7.63 23.17
C GLY A 619 -5.37 7.44 23.11
N ARG A 620 -4.61 8.31 23.79
CA ARG A 620 -3.17 8.13 24.02
C ARG A 620 -2.97 7.60 25.43
N PHE A 621 -2.24 6.49 25.55
CA PHE A 621 -1.90 5.85 26.83
C PHE A 621 -0.38 5.87 27.01
N LYS A 622 0.08 6.55 28.01
CA LYS A 622 1.50 6.74 28.30
C LYS A 622 1.80 6.28 29.73
N ASN A 623 2.99 5.69 29.92
CA ASN A 623 3.50 5.27 31.24
C ASN A 623 3.81 6.44 32.14
#